data_b1b39dabd45b227205d98edf4818bccf
#
_entry.id   b1b39dabd45b227205d98edf4818bccf
#
_cell.length_a   1.000
_cell.length_b   1.000
_cell.length_c   1.000
_cell.angle_alpha   90.00
_cell.angle_beta   90.00
_cell.angle_gamma   90.00
#
_symmetry.space_group_name_H-M   'P 1'
#
loop_
_entity.id
_entity.type
_entity.pdbx_description
1 polymer ?
#
loop_
_entity_poly.entity_id
_entity_poly.type
_entity_poly.pdbx_seq_one_letter_code
_entity_poly.pdbx_strand_id
1 'polypeptide(L)'
;MATAEKILEIARSQIGTRESPAKSDNVKYNTAYYGRAVSGGGYPWCAVFVWWVFREAGAPELYYGGGETAYCPTLMSFHKKQKVTDYRPGDIVFFNFSGRSSAGHVGICESWDGTYITTIDGNTGSASEDNGGAVLRRRRHKKFIVGAYRPEYQEDDDMTQDQFDAMMENWMSRQAKKKPTQQWEIEGLERVVKAGVTDGSRPMGLCTRLEAAMMAAANK
;
A
#
# COMPACT_ATOMS: atom_id res chain seq x y z
N MET A 1 9.02 -10.80 3.56
CA MET A 1 7.84 -11.06 2.67
C MET A 1 7.12 -9.76 2.48
N ALA A 2 6.37 -9.56 1.39
CA ALA A 2 5.71 -8.29 1.11
C ALA A 2 4.31 -8.23 1.72
N THR A 3 3.87 -7.01 2.07
CA THR A 3 2.50 -6.73 2.51
C THR A 3 1.65 -6.26 1.33
N ALA A 4 0.33 -6.31 1.45
CA ALA A 4 -0.60 -5.79 0.44
C ALA A 4 -0.36 -4.29 0.17
N GLU A 5 -0.09 -3.51 1.22
CA GLU A 5 0.18 -2.07 1.08
C GLU A 5 1.48 -1.81 0.32
N LYS A 6 2.54 -2.62 0.53
CA LYS A 6 3.79 -2.49 -0.25
C LYS A 6 3.57 -2.73 -1.74
N ILE A 7 2.76 -3.73 -2.11
CA ILE A 7 2.36 -3.99 -3.49
C ILE A 7 1.62 -2.78 -4.07
N LEU A 8 0.66 -2.23 -3.32
CA LEU A 8 -0.13 -1.08 -3.77
C LEU A 8 0.70 0.20 -3.87
N GLU A 9 1.62 0.44 -2.94
CA GLU A 9 2.55 1.57 -3.00
C GLU A 9 3.35 1.56 -4.32
N ILE A 10 3.93 0.40 -4.66
CA ILE A 10 4.69 0.22 -5.91
C ILE A 10 3.77 0.42 -7.12
N ALA A 11 2.60 -0.20 -7.14
CA ALA A 11 1.66 -0.08 -8.25
C ALA A 11 1.19 1.38 -8.45
N ARG A 12 0.85 2.09 -7.38
CA ARG A 12 0.46 3.51 -7.40
C ARG A 12 1.55 4.41 -7.95
N SER A 13 2.81 4.15 -7.60
CA SER A 13 3.95 4.92 -8.09
C SER A 13 4.13 4.84 -9.60
N GLN A 14 3.52 3.84 -10.25
CA GLN A 14 3.61 3.62 -11.70
C GLN A 14 2.49 4.29 -12.50
N ILE A 15 1.45 4.82 -11.84
CA ILE A 15 0.32 5.46 -12.52
C ILE A 15 0.82 6.59 -13.43
N GLY A 16 0.39 6.57 -14.69
CA GLY A 16 0.82 7.53 -15.71
C GLY A 16 1.94 7.03 -16.62
N THR A 17 2.61 5.92 -16.28
CA THR A 17 3.58 5.28 -17.20
C THR A 17 2.88 4.87 -18.50
N ARG A 18 3.51 5.12 -19.63
CA ARG A 18 2.96 4.85 -20.97
C ARG A 18 3.97 4.17 -21.89
N GLU A 19 3.45 3.50 -22.88
CA GLU A 19 4.25 3.04 -24.03
C GLU A 19 4.87 4.21 -24.78
N SER A 20 6.04 3.98 -25.33
CA SER A 20 6.70 4.94 -26.21
C SER A 20 7.42 4.21 -27.36
N PRO A 21 6.98 4.42 -28.62
CA PRO A 21 5.79 5.17 -29.05
C PRO A 21 4.46 4.53 -28.62
N ALA A 22 3.36 5.26 -28.71
CA ALA A 22 2.02 4.74 -28.39
C ALA A 22 1.65 3.53 -29.28
N LYS A 23 0.93 2.56 -28.72
CA LYS A 23 0.50 1.30 -29.35
C LYS A 23 1.68 0.40 -29.80
N SER A 24 2.80 0.47 -29.11
CA SER A 24 4.00 -0.28 -29.48
C SER A 24 4.33 -1.41 -28.53
N ASP A 25 3.64 -1.53 -27.39
CA ASP A 25 4.02 -2.40 -26.26
C ASP A 25 5.45 -2.14 -25.73
N ASN A 26 6.12 -1.09 -26.23
CA ASN A 26 7.45 -0.71 -25.76
C ASN A 26 7.33 0.06 -24.43
N VAL A 27 7.55 -0.65 -23.36
CA VAL A 27 7.46 -0.16 -22.00
C VAL A 27 8.49 -0.87 -21.12
N LYS A 28 8.94 -0.22 -20.06
CA LYS A 28 9.97 -0.78 -19.16
C LYS A 28 9.63 -2.14 -18.57
N TYR A 29 8.36 -2.43 -18.35
CA TYR A 29 7.90 -3.72 -17.81
C TYR A 29 8.18 -4.85 -18.79
N ASN A 30 7.84 -4.67 -20.06
CA ASN A 30 8.16 -5.62 -21.11
C ASN A 30 9.66 -5.77 -21.30
N THR A 31 10.43 -4.69 -21.24
CA THR A 31 11.90 -4.76 -21.29
C THR A 31 12.46 -5.60 -20.15
N ALA A 32 11.93 -5.45 -18.92
CA ALA A 32 12.35 -6.23 -17.78
C ALA A 32 11.95 -7.71 -17.90
N TYR A 33 10.76 -7.99 -18.44
CA TYR A 33 10.23 -9.34 -18.59
C TYR A 33 10.97 -10.13 -19.69
N TYR A 34 11.14 -9.54 -20.87
CA TYR A 34 11.76 -10.20 -22.03
C TYR A 34 13.29 -10.08 -22.07
N GLY A 35 13.91 -9.35 -21.13
CA GLY A 35 15.35 -9.08 -21.12
C GLY A 35 15.85 -8.21 -22.27
N ARG A 36 14.94 -7.63 -23.07
CA ARG A 36 15.24 -6.77 -24.22
C ARG A 36 14.05 -5.84 -24.51
N ALA A 37 14.31 -4.74 -25.19
CA ALA A 37 13.23 -3.92 -25.71
C ALA A 37 12.39 -4.70 -26.74
N VAL A 38 11.08 -4.59 -26.63
CA VAL A 38 10.12 -5.17 -27.57
C VAL A 38 9.24 -4.06 -28.14
N SER A 39 8.71 -4.29 -29.34
CA SER A 39 7.81 -3.35 -30.01
C SER A 39 6.95 -4.09 -31.04
N GLY A 40 5.78 -3.54 -31.40
CA GLY A 40 4.98 -4.03 -32.51
C GLY A 40 3.60 -4.58 -32.13
N GLY A 41 3.08 -4.36 -30.92
CA GLY A 41 1.71 -4.71 -30.54
C GLY A 41 1.44 -6.19 -30.31
N GLY A 42 2.47 -7.01 -30.19
CA GLY A 42 2.38 -8.45 -29.93
C GLY A 42 2.76 -8.86 -28.51
N TYR A 43 2.91 -7.88 -27.63
CA TYR A 43 3.43 -8.06 -26.26
C TYR A 43 2.51 -7.41 -25.21
N PRO A 44 1.24 -7.87 -25.11
CA PRO A 44 0.30 -7.30 -24.13
C PRO A 44 0.87 -7.43 -22.72
N TRP A 45 0.80 -6.36 -21.93
CA TRP A 45 1.58 -6.27 -20.73
C TRP A 45 0.79 -6.03 -19.43
N CYS A 46 -0.50 -6.30 -19.42
CA CYS A 46 -1.28 -6.23 -18.18
C CYS A 46 -0.78 -7.21 -17.11
N ALA A 47 -0.57 -8.48 -17.47
CA ALA A 47 -0.01 -9.48 -16.57
C ALA A 47 1.48 -9.24 -16.27
N VAL A 48 2.24 -8.76 -17.26
CA VAL A 48 3.65 -8.36 -17.08
C VAL A 48 3.81 -7.21 -16.10
N PHE A 49 2.88 -6.24 -16.11
CA PHE A 49 2.87 -5.17 -15.11
C PHE A 49 2.67 -5.71 -13.69
N VAL A 50 1.71 -6.61 -13.48
CA VAL A 50 1.48 -7.25 -12.18
C VAL A 50 2.72 -8.03 -11.75
N TRP A 51 3.29 -8.86 -12.63
CA TRP A 51 4.55 -9.57 -12.37
C TRP A 51 5.66 -8.61 -11.93
N TRP A 52 5.83 -7.49 -12.64
CA TRP A 52 6.85 -6.50 -12.34
C TRP A 52 6.66 -5.89 -10.95
N VAL A 53 5.42 -5.55 -10.57
CA VAL A 53 5.10 -5.00 -9.24
C VAL A 53 5.48 -5.98 -8.13
N PHE A 54 5.14 -7.26 -8.28
CA PHE A 54 5.47 -8.29 -7.29
C PHE A 54 6.98 -8.55 -7.21
N ARG A 55 7.67 -8.51 -8.33
CA ARG A 55 9.13 -8.61 -8.38
C ARG A 55 9.81 -7.44 -7.65
N GLU A 56 9.39 -6.20 -7.92
CA GLU A 56 9.93 -5.01 -7.26
C GLU A 56 9.64 -4.99 -5.74
N ALA A 57 8.56 -5.62 -5.33
CA ALA A 57 8.24 -5.82 -3.92
C ALA A 57 9.09 -6.91 -3.23
N GLY A 58 9.92 -7.63 -4.00
CA GLY A 58 10.70 -8.76 -3.48
C GLY A 58 9.84 -9.99 -3.15
N ALA A 59 8.69 -10.16 -3.81
CA ALA A 59 7.73 -11.23 -3.57
C ALA A 59 7.26 -11.93 -4.87
N PRO A 60 8.16 -12.32 -5.79
CA PRO A 60 7.77 -12.94 -7.06
C PRO A 60 7.01 -14.26 -6.87
N GLU A 61 7.22 -14.95 -5.75
CA GLU A 61 6.53 -16.19 -5.37
C GLU A 61 5.02 -15.99 -5.22
N LEU A 62 4.58 -14.82 -4.80
CA LEU A 62 3.16 -14.48 -4.62
C LEU A 62 2.44 -14.25 -5.96
N TYR A 63 3.18 -13.95 -7.03
CA TYR A 63 2.62 -13.78 -8.36
C TYR A 63 2.36 -15.12 -9.06
N TYR A 64 3.39 -15.95 -9.21
CA TYR A 64 3.31 -17.20 -9.98
C TYR A 64 4.30 -18.25 -9.45
N GLY A 65 4.35 -18.44 -8.13
CA GLY A 65 5.25 -19.44 -7.50
C GLY A 65 6.73 -19.18 -7.75
N GLY A 66 7.13 -17.93 -7.95
CA GLY A 66 8.52 -17.54 -8.28
C GLY A 66 8.84 -17.59 -9.79
N GLY A 67 7.92 -18.12 -10.62
CA GLY A 67 8.02 -18.07 -12.08
C GLY A 67 7.41 -16.80 -12.69
N GLU A 68 7.20 -16.85 -13.99
CA GLU A 68 6.64 -15.73 -14.75
C GLU A 68 5.64 -16.19 -15.81
N THR A 69 4.63 -15.39 -16.08
CA THR A 69 3.70 -15.56 -17.20
C THR A 69 3.13 -14.21 -17.64
N ALA A 70 3.09 -13.97 -18.93
CA ALA A 70 2.44 -12.81 -19.53
C ALA A 70 0.97 -13.08 -19.90
N TYR A 71 0.47 -14.30 -19.66
CA TYR A 71 -0.84 -14.74 -20.15
C TYR A 71 -1.87 -14.86 -19.02
N CYS A 72 -2.86 -13.97 -19.03
CA CYS A 72 -3.89 -13.89 -17.98
C CYS A 72 -4.62 -15.21 -17.70
N PRO A 73 -5.05 -16.01 -18.69
CA PRO A 73 -5.71 -17.28 -18.42
C PRO A 73 -4.83 -18.29 -17.69
N THR A 74 -3.52 -18.33 -18.01
CA THR A 74 -2.55 -19.19 -17.31
C THR A 74 -2.41 -18.75 -15.85
N LEU A 75 -2.23 -17.46 -15.60
CA LEU A 75 -2.15 -16.91 -14.25
C LEU A 75 -3.41 -17.21 -13.43
N MET A 76 -4.59 -16.96 -14.00
CA MET A 76 -5.87 -17.27 -13.34
C MET A 76 -6.04 -18.76 -13.04
N SER A 77 -5.62 -19.64 -13.95
CA SER A 77 -5.67 -21.09 -13.74
C SER A 77 -4.72 -21.58 -12.66
N PHE A 78 -3.54 -20.97 -12.53
CA PHE A 78 -2.58 -21.28 -11.49
C PHE A 78 -3.18 -21.01 -10.09
N HIS A 79 -3.88 -19.91 -9.92
CA HIS A 79 -4.47 -19.48 -8.65
C HIS A 79 -5.92 -19.95 -8.41
N LYS A 80 -6.46 -20.84 -9.24
CA LYS A 80 -7.88 -21.25 -9.15
C LYS A 80 -8.31 -21.83 -7.80
N LYS A 81 -7.38 -22.40 -7.03
CA LYS A 81 -7.66 -22.96 -5.69
C LYS A 81 -7.75 -21.89 -4.59
N GLN A 82 -7.25 -20.69 -4.84
CA GLN A 82 -7.17 -19.58 -3.89
C GLN A 82 -8.14 -18.44 -4.28
N LYS A 83 -9.20 -18.82 -5.00
CA LYS A 83 -10.21 -17.87 -5.49
C LYS A 83 -10.91 -17.16 -4.33
N VAL A 84 -11.04 -15.84 -4.45
CA VAL A 84 -11.81 -14.99 -3.52
C VAL A 84 -12.97 -14.30 -4.22
N THR A 85 -13.95 -13.89 -3.43
CA THR A 85 -15.15 -13.16 -3.87
C THR A 85 -15.45 -11.92 -3.01
N ASP A 86 -14.78 -11.81 -1.87
CA ASP A 86 -14.72 -10.62 -0.99
C ASP A 86 -13.44 -9.85 -1.30
N TYR A 87 -13.45 -8.98 -2.29
CA TYR A 87 -12.23 -8.35 -2.79
C TYR A 87 -11.65 -7.38 -1.76
N ARG A 88 -10.31 -7.41 -1.62
CA ARG A 88 -9.54 -6.57 -0.70
C ARG A 88 -8.36 -5.91 -1.42
N PRO A 89 -7.83 -4.81 -0.87
CA PRO A 89 -6.60 -4.22 -1.37
C PRO A 89 -5.48 -5.26 -1.52
N GLY A 90 -4.79 -5.23 -2.67
CA GLY A 90 -3.73 -6.19 -3.01
C GLY A 90 -4.20 -7.45 -3.77
N ASP A 91 -5.49 -7.77 -3.80
CA ASP A 91 -5.97 -8.92 -4.57
C ASP A 91 -5.64 -8.77 -6.07
N ILE A 92 -5.23 -9.87 -6.71
CA ILE A 92 -5.07 -9.94 -8.17
C ILE A 92 -6.43 -10.25 -8.78
N VAL A 93 -6.93 -9.37 -9.62
CA VAL A 93 -8.29 -9.44 -10.17
C VAL A 93 -8.27 -9.61 -11.68
N PHE A 94 -9.01 -10.61 -12.16
CA PHE A 94 -9.08 -10.96 -13.58
C PHE A 94 -10.41 -10.48 -14.17
N PHE A 95 -10.34 -9.90 -15.36
CA PHE A 95 -11.46 -9.33 -16.07
C PHE A 95 -11.68 -9.96 -17.43
N ASN A 96 -12.95 -9.93 -17.87
CA ASN A 96 -13.31 -10.14 -19.28
C ASN A 96 -14.38 -9.13 -19.70
N PHE A 97 -14.12 -8.41 -20.76
CA PHE A 97 -15.00 -7.36 -21.28
C PHE A 97 -15.86 -7.83 -22.45
N SER A 98 -15.66 -9.07 -22.93
CA SER A 98 -16.38 -9.67 -24.06
C SER A 98 -17.45 -10.70 -23.64
N GLY A 99 -17.72 -10.85 -22.35
CA GLY A 99 -18.69 -11.80 -21.82
C GLY A 99 -18.24 -13.26 -21.76
N ARG A 100 -16.95 -13.53 -21.96
CA ARG A 100 -16.36 -14.88 -21.84
C ARG A 100 -15.92 -15.12 -20.39
N SER A 101 -15.79 -16.41 -20.01
CA SER A 101 -15.30 -16.80 -18.69
C SER A 101 -13.77 -16.81 -18.57
N SER A 102 -13.04 -16.73 -19.68
CA SER A 102 -11.59 -16.68 -19.69
C SER A 102 -11.09 -15.27 -19.44
N ALA A 103 -10.03 -15.12 -18.62
CA ALA A 103 -9.44 -13.83 -18.35
C ALA A 103 -8.82 -13.20 -19.62
N GLY A 104 -9.24 -11.97 -19.93
CA GLY A 104 -8.63 -11.16 -20.99
C GLY A 104 -7.74 -10.04 -20.44
N HIS A 105 -7.87 -9.71 -19.16
CA HIS A 105 -7.14 -8.64 -18.50
C HIS A 105 -6.93 -8.94 -17.02
N VAL A 106 -5.97 -8.24 -16.39
CA VAL A 106 -5.66 -8.37 -14.97
C VAL A 106 -5.23 -7.03 -14.38
N GLY A 107 -5.58 -6.78 -13.13
CA GLY A 107 -5.15 -5.63 -12.34
C GLY A 107 -5.00 -5.97 -10.86
N ILE A 108 -4.48 -5.03 -10.10
CA ILE A 108 -4.32 -5.13 -8.64
C ILE A 108 -5.43 -4.34 -7.98
N CYS A 109 -6.22 -4.98 -7.11
CA CYS A 109 -7.31 -4.32 -6.39
C CYS A 109 -6.76 -3.24 -5.46
N GLU A 110 -7.33 -2.05 -5.54
CA GLU A 110 -7.06 -0.94 -4.62
C GLU A 110 -8.21 -0.74 -3.64
N SER A 111 -9.46 -0.93 -4.09
CA SER A 111 -10.64 -0.85 -3.22
C SER A 111 -11.85 -1.56 -3.84
N TRP A 112 -12.81 -1.91 -2.98
CA TRP A 112 -14.06 -2.56 -3.33
C TRP A 112 -15.22 -1.98 -2.53
N ASP A 113 -16.34 -1.64 -3.18
CA ASP A 113 -17.53 -1.05 -2.55
C ASP A 113 -18.79 -1.97 -2.57
N GLY A 114 -18.62 -3.24 -2.95
CA GLY A 114 -19.74 -4.21 -3.09
C GLY A 114 -20.33 -4.28 -4.51
N THR A 115 -20.10 -3.27 -5.33
CA THR A 115 -20.62 -3.17 -6.71
C THR A 115 -19.50 -2.87 -7.71
N TYR A 116 -18.62 -1.95 -7.36
CA TYR A 116 -17.51 -1.51 -8.19
C TYR A 116 -16.19 -1.82 -7.53
N ILE A 117 -15.25 -2.27 -8.34
CA ILE A 117 -13.86 -2.46 -7.95
C ILE A 117 -13.00 -1.37 -8.54
N THR A 118 -12.10 -0.82 -7.74
CA THR A 118 -11.03 0.05 -8.22
C THR A 118 -9.74 -0.74 -8.26
N THR A 119 -9.06 -0.74 -9.40
CA THR A 119 -7.79 -1.45 -9.61
C THR A 119 -6.75 -0.53 -10.21
N ILE A 120 -5.48 -0.90 -10.04
CA ILE A 120 -4.35 -0.31 -10.77
C ILE A 120 -3.92 -1.33 -11.81
N ASP A 121 -3.99 -0.93 -13.07
CA ASP A 121 -3.84 -1.80 -14.22
C ASP A 121 -2.73 -1.32 -15.15
N GLY A 122 -1.92 -2.23 -15.65
CA GLY A 122 -1.06 -2.02 -16.80
C GLY A 122 -1.80 -2.26 -18.12
N ASN A 123 -1.29 -1.71 -19.20
CA ASN A 123 -1.81 -1.89 -20.56
C ASN A 123 -3.30 -1.53 -20.72
N THR A 124 -3.74 -0.47 -20.07
CA THR A 124 -5.14 0.00 -20.13
C THR A 124 -5.21 1.45 -20.62
N GLY A 125 -6.40 1.92 -20.96
CA GLY A 125 -6.62 3.28 -21.44
C GLY A 125 -8.08 3.71 -21.43
N SER A 126 -8.36 4.97 -21.74
CA SER A 126 -9.73 5.49 -21.84
C SER A 126 -10.49 4.92 -23.03
N ALA A 127 -9.79 4.59 -24.11
CA ALA A 127 -10.35 4.04 -25.36
C ALA A 127 -10.33 2.51 -25.41
N SER A 128 -9.56 1.84 -24.53
CA SER A 128 -9.46 0.38 -24.47
C SER A 128 -9.24 -0.07 -23.03
N GLU A 129 -10.06 -1.00 -22.57
CA GLU A 129 -9.99 -1.52 -21.19
C GLU A 129 -8.80 -2.44 -20.98
N ASP A 130 -8.35 -3.16 -22.01
CA ASP A 130 -7.38 -4.25 -21.96
C ASP A 130 -6.19 -4.11 -22.91
N ASN A 131 -6.11 -3.03 -23.69
CA ASN A 131 -4.99 -2.73 -24.58
C ASN A 131 -4.87 -1.22 -24.84
N GLY A 132 -4.65 -0.44 -23.80
CA GLY A 132 -4.63 1.03 -23.86
C GLY A 132 -3.26 1.67 -23.67
N GLY A 133 -2.22 0.89 -23.46
CA GLY A 133 -0.83 1.32 -23.44
C GLY A 133 -0.41 2.19 -22.25
N ALA A 134 -1.13 2.17 -21.12
CA ALA A 134 -0.81 2.97 -19.93
C ALA A 134 -1.01 2.19 -18.64
N VAL A 135 -0.40 2.67 -17.54
CA VAL A 135 -0.77 2.30 -16.17
C VAL A 135 -1.77 3.32 -15.65
N LEU A 136 -2.96 2.86 -15.32
CA LEU A 136 -4.03 3.72 -14.82
C LEU A 136 -4.77 3.10 -13.63
N ARG A 137 -5.37 3.97 -12.80
CA ARG A 137 -6.41 3.58 -11.85
C ARG A 137 -7.72 3.43 -12.60
N ARG A 138 -8.38 2.27 -12.47
CA ARG A 138 -9.61 1.92 -13.19
C ARG A 138 -10.70 1.55 -12.20
N ARG A 139 -11.92 2.07 -12.38
CA ARG A 139 -13.09 1.68 -11.61
C ARG A 139 -14.07 0.95 -12.52
N ARG A 140 -14.37 -0.31 -12.17
CA ARG A 140 -15.21 -1.21 -12.99
C ARG A 140 -16.29 -1.89 -12.19
N HIS A 141 -17.42 -2.15 -12.86
CA HIS A 141 -18.51 -2.92 -12.26
C HIS A 141 -18.12 -4.41 -12.14
N LYS A 142 -18.54 -5.06 -11.04
CA LYS A 142 -18.25 -6.47 -10.74
C LYS A 142 -18.63 -7.46 -11.84
N LYS A 143 -19.58 -7.14 -12.72
CA LYS A 143 -19.98 -8.00 -13.84
C LYS A 143 -18.85 -8.37 -14.81
N PHE A 144 -17.77 -7.60 -14.81
CA PHE A 144 -16.59 -7.87 -15.65
C PHE A 144 -15.55 -8.77 -14.97
N ILE A 145 -15.70 -9.05 -13.66
CA ILE A 145 -14.77 -9.88 -12.92
C ILE A 145 -15.06 -11.34 -13.22
N VAL A 146 -14.06 -12.08 -13.70
CA VAL A 146 -14.15 -13.53 -13.99
C VAL A 146 -13.40 -14.36 -12.95
N GLY A 147 -12.58 -13.75 -12.13
CA GLY A 147 -11.87 -14.37 -11.03
C GLY A 147 -11.05 -13.36 -10.24
N ALA A 148 -10.68 -13.74 -9.03
CA ALA A 148 -9.71 -13.01 -8.24
C ALA A 148 -8.97 -13.98 -7.32
N TYR A 149 -7.75 -13.61 -6.98
CA TYR A 149 -6.87 -14.36 -6.10
C TYR A 149 -6.30 -13.42 -5.03
N ARG A 150 -6.25 -13.90 -3.77
CA ARG A 150 -5.58 -13.20 -2.68
C ARG A 150 -4.22 -13.85 -2.42
N PRO A 151 -3.12 -13.15 -2.73
CA PRO A 151 -1.79 -13.59 -2.33
C PRO A 151 -1.68 -13.76 -0.81
N GLU A 152 -0.89 -14.73 -0.37
CA GLU A 152 -0.58 -14.93 1.04
C GLU A 152 0.43 -13.86 1.49
N TYR A 153 -0.06 -12.64 1.66
CA TYR A 153 0.75 -11.55 2.18
C TYR A 153 1.18 -11.81 3.62
N GLN A 154 2.34 -11.27 3.97
CA GLN A 154 2.62 -11.05 5.37
C GLN A 154 1.55 -10.09 5.90
N GLU A 155 0.92 -10.45 7.02
CA GLU A 155 0.06 -9.48 7.68
C GLU A 155 0.91 -8.23 7.95
N ASP A 156 0.40 -7.06 7.62
CA ASP A 156 0.95 -5.85 8.17
C ASP A 156 0.87 -6.07 9.68
N ASP A 157 2.02 -6.02 10.35
CA ASP A 157 2.06 -5.89 11.80
C ASP A 157 1.46 -4.50 12.12
N ASP A 158 0.17 -4.35 11.83
CA ASP A 158 -0.60 -3.22 12.29
C ASP A 158 -0.46 -3.25 13.80
N MET A 159 0.32 -2.30 14.29
CA MET A 159 0.54 -2.12 15.72
C MET A 159 -0.83 -2.11 16.39
N THR A 160 -1.10 -3.09 17.25
CA THR A 160 -2.34 -3.11 18.01
C THR A 160 -2.46 -1.81 18.80
N GLN A 161 -3.68 -1.43 19.21
CA GLN A 161 -3.87 -0.25 20.05
C GLN A 161 -2.99 -0.33 21.30
N ASP A 162 -2.90 -1.51 21.92
CA ASP A 162 -2.06 -1.73 23.11
C ASP A 162 -0.57 -1.52 22.80
N GLN A 163 -0.08 -1.98 21.65
CA GLN A 163 1.32 -1.76 21.22
C GLN A 163 1.58 -0.29 20.92
N PHE A 164 0.64 0.41 20.27
CA PHE A 164 0.71 1.84 20.04
C PHE A 164 0.74 2.61 21.35
N ASP A 165 -0.16 2.30 22.27
CA ASP A 165 -0.25 2.94 23.59
C ASP A 165 1.04 2.72 24.39
N ALA A 166 1.56 1.49 24.42
CA ALA A 166 2.84 1.17 25.07
C ALA A 166 4.02 1.92 24.43
N MET A 167 4.06 2.04 23.11
CA MET A 167 5.07 2.81 22.39
C MET A 167 4.97 4.30 22.74
N MET A 168 3.75 4.85 22.76
CA MET A 168 3.50 6.25 23.08
C MET A 168 3.85 6.56 24.55
N GLU A 169 3.49 5.70 25.50
CA GLU A 169 3.88 5.83 26.91
C GLU A 169 5.40 5.84 27.08
N ASN A 170 6.09 4.91 26.40
CA ASN A 170 7.55 4.85 26.45
C ASN A 170 8.18 6.11 25.83
N TRP A 171 7.65 6.60 24.71
CA TRP A 171 8.12 7.83 24.08
C TRP A 171 7.89 9.04 25.00
N MET A 172 6.69 9.20 25.56
CA MET A 172 6.35 10.27 26.48
C MET A 172 7.23 10.23 27.74
N SER A 173 7.46 9.02 28.29
CA SER A 173 8.34 8.84 29.45
C SER A 173 9.78 9.27 29.14
N ARG A 174 10.28 8.94 27.95
CA ARG A 174 11.63 9.38 27.50
C ARG A 174 11.68 10.90 27.30
N GLN A 175 10.65 11.50 26.74
CA GLN A 175 10.59 12.96 26.57
C GLN A 175 10.53 13.67 27.95
N ALA A 176 9.71 13.15 28.87
CA ALA A 176 9.57 13.72 30.20
C ALA A 176 10.89 13.76 31.00
N LYS A 177 11.79 12.81 30.74
CA LYS A 177 13.12 12.73 31.42
C LYS A 177 14.19 13.60 30.74
N LYS A 178 13.92 14.20 29.58
CA LYS A 178 14.88 15.10 28.96
C LYS A 178 15.13 16.32 29.85
N LYS A 179 16.38 16.70 29.94
CA LYS A 179 16.74 17.94 30.66
C LYS A 179 16.37 19.16 29.81
N PRO A 180 15.86 20.22 30.42
CA PRO A 180 15.66 21.47 29.70
C PRO A 180 16.98 21.99 29.17
N THR A 181 16.97 22.53 27.94
CA THR A 181 18.17 23.04 27.26
C THR A 181 18.12 24.54 27.00
N GLN A 182 16.92 25.11 26.95
CA GLN A 182 16.73 26.54 26.78
C GLN A 182 16.75 27.28 28.11
N GLN A 183 17.35 28.45 28.16
CA GLN A 183 17.48 29.22 29.40
C GLN A 183 16.13 29.47 30.10
N TRP A 184 15.09 29.81 29.36
CA TRP A 184 13.74 30.03 29.89
C TRP A 184 13.11 28.76 30.49
N GLU A 185 13.44 27.57 29.91
CA GLU A 185 12.97 26.28 30.43
C GLU A 185 13.63 25.97 31.78
N ILE A 186 14.93 26.22 31.87
CA ILE A 186 15.74 26.02 33.09
C ILE A 186 15.18 26.92 34.21
N GLU A 187 15.05 28.21 33.94
CA GLU A 187 14.51 29.18 34.92
C GLU A 187 13.05 28.87 35.28
N GLY A 188 12.27 28.37 34.33
CA GLY A 188 10.90 27.91 34.57
C GLY A 188 10.85 26.72 35.53
N LEU A 189 11.69 25.70 35.28
CA LEU A 189 11.79 24.51 36.13
C LEU A 189 12.23 24.89 37.56
N GLU A 190 13.28 25.70 37.69
CA GLU A 190 13.77 26.15 39.02
C GLU A 190 12.68 26.87 39.81
N ARG A 191 11.87 27.70 39.17
CA ARG A 191 10.74 28.40 39.84
C ARG A 191 9.68 27.45 40.36
N VAL A 192 9.26 26.44 39.55
CA VAL A 192 8.20 25.50 39.95
C VAL A 192 8.70 24.47 40.97
N VAL A 193 9.98 24.08 40.92
CA VAL A 193 10.61 23.24 41.94
C VAL A 193 10.68 24.01 43.25
N LYS A 194 11.13 25.26 43.26
CA LYS A 194 11.21 26.14 44.42
C LYS A 194 9.83 26.40 45.05
N ALA A 195 8.80 26.47 44.20
CA ALA A 195 7.41 26.63 44.65
C ALA A 195 6.78 25.31 45.18
N GLY A 196 7.48 24.18 45.13
CA GLY A 196 6.97 22.88 45.57
C GLY A 196 5.91 22.27 44.66
N VAL A 197 5.79 22.77 43.42
CA VAL A 197 4.80 22.26 42.45
C VAL A 197 5.26 20.96 41.84
N THR A 198 6.57 20.73 41.69
CA THR A 198 7.18 19.49 41.18
C THR A 198 8.51 19.23 41.88
N ASP A 199 8.93 17.98 41.92
CA ASP A 199 10.25 17.56 42.43
C ASP A 199 11.37 17.70 41.39
N GLY A 200 11.04 18.08 40.14
CA GLY A 200 11.97 18.20 39.05
C GLY A 200 12.39 16.87 38.40
N SER A 201 11.83 15.73 38.84
CA SER A 201 12.19 14.40 38.34
C SER A 201 11.77 14.17 36.84
N ARG A 202 10.77 14.90 36.41
CA ARG A 202 10.22 14.84 35.05
C ARG A 202 10.08 16.25 34.43
N PRO A 203 11.19 16.95 34.22
CA PRO A 203 11.18 18.38 33.89
C PRO A 203 10.40 18.75 32.62
N MET A 204 10.36 17.85 31.63
CA MET A 204 9.66 18.04 30.35
C MET A 204 8.41 17.15 30.26
N GLY A 205 7.84 16.71 31.40
CA GLY A 205 6.65 15.88 31.44
C GLY A 205 5.43 16.61 30.88
N LEU A 206 4.63 15.90 30.10
CA LEU A 206 3.34 16.40 29.65
C LEU A 206 2.39 16.47 30.86
N CYS A 207 1.70 17.58 30.98
CA CYS A 207 0.71 17.81 32.00
C CYS A 207 -0.69 17.60 31.44
N THR A 208 -1.50 16.77 32.07
CA THR A 208 -2.90 16.63 31.71
C THR A 208 -3.68 17.91 32.10
N ARG A 209 -4.86 18.12 31.48
CA ARG A 209 -5.74 19.25 31.84
C ARG A 209 -6.13 19.20 33.33
N LEU A 210 -6.26 17.99 33.91
CA LEU A 210 -6.58 17.79 35.30
C LEU A 210 -5.41 18.22 36.21
N GLU A 211 -4.18 17.74 35.89
CA GLU A 211 -2.98 18.11 36.65
C GLU A 211 -2.73 19.63 36.59
N ALA A 212 -2.89 20.24 35.38
CA ALA A 212 -2.78 21.69 35.24
C ALA A 212 -3.84 22.44 36.07
N ALA A 213 -5.08 21.95 36.10
CA ALA A 213 -6.15 22.53 36.91
C ALA A 213 -5.87 22.40 38.42
N MET A 214 -5.37 21.24 38.88
CA MET A 214 -4.98 20.99 40.26
C MET A 214 -3.81 21.89 40.68
N MET A 215 -2.79 22.04 39.82
CA MET A 215 -1.67 22.97 40.06
C MET A 215 -2.13 24.41 40.18
N ALA A 216 -3.06 24.84 39.28
CA ALA A 216 -3.64 26.19 39.36
C ALA A 216 -4.50 26.42 40.62
N ALA A 217 -5.17 25.40 41.12
CA ALA A 217 -5.98 25.49 42.34
C ALA A 217 -5.13 25.52 43.63
N ALA A 218 -3.98 24.84 43.62
CA ALA A 218 -3.08 24.81 44.76
C ALA A 218 -2.30 26.13 44.99
N ASN A 219 -2.30 27.03 44.01
CA ASN A 219 -1.61 28.34 44.06
C ASN A 219 -2.55 29.53 44.37
N LYS A 220 -3.78 29.25 44.84
CA LYS A 220 -4.71 30.24 45.40
C LYS A 220 -4.76 30.14 46.93
#